data_7b6bb2aab790e87a2873628fffb3849e
#
_entry.id   7b6bb2aab790e87a2873628fffb3849e
#
_cell.length_a   1.000
_cell.length_b   1.000
_cell.length_c   1.000
_cell.angle_alpha   90.00
_cell.angle_beta   90.00
_cell.angle_gamma   90.00
#
_symmetry.space_group_name_H-M   'P 1'
#
loop_
_entity.id
_entity.type
_entity.pdbx_description
1 polymer ?
#
loop_
_entity_poly.entity_id
_entity_poly.type
_entity_poly.pdbx_seq_one_letter_code
_entity_poly.pdbx_strand_id
1 'polypeptide(L)'
;INALKGLILPPMPEYRHDQIVPFKDSPLPKKQQVAEMFNHIANRYDFLNHFLSGGVDNFWRRRAIRELVPLRPRVILDIATGTGDLPVMMAKQLQPEKITGIDISSGMLELGRQKMNKLGLDSLVRLQEGDSEVIEFPDNSFDAVTVAFGVRNFQNLEKGLQEMLRVLKPGGKLMILEFSKPGKGVFSLLYKIYLRHIAPRIGKIVSGNAA
;
A
#
# COMPACT_ATOMS: atom_id res chain seq x y z
N ILE A 1 36.03 10.34 -9.87
CA ILE A 1 34.56 10.51 -10.12
C ILE A 1 34.39 10.60 -11.65
N ASN A 2 34.50 9.51 -12.42
CA ASN A 2 34.16 9.48 -13.87
C ASN A 2 34.21 8.05 -14.44
N ALA A 3 33.64 7.05 -13.75
CA ALA A 3 33.68 5.66 -14.23
C ALA A 3 32.30 5.00 -14.42
N LEU A 4 31.21 5.79 -14.46
CA LEU A 4 29.85 5.24 -14.65
C LEU A 4 29.13 5.75 -15.91
N LYS A 5 29.83 6.37 -16.85
CA LYS A 5 29.27 6.68 -18.16
C LYS A 5 29.46 5.47 -19.09
N GLY A 6 28.44 4.64 -19.22
CA GLY A 6 28.42 3.55 -20.20
C GLY A 6 27.88 2.19 -19.71
N LEU A 7 27.44 2.07 -18.48
CA LEU A 7 26.77 0.84 -18.06
C LEU A 7 25.33 0.87 -18.62
N ILE A 8 25.12 0.21 -19.75
CA ILE A 8 23.76 -0.14 -20.22
C ILE A 8 23.27 -1.18 -19.22
N LEU A 9 22.49 -0.71 -18.23
CA LEU A 9 21.80 -1.63 -17.34
C LEU A 9 20.90 -2.54 -18.20
N PRO A 10 20.86 -3.85 -17.94
CA PRO A 10 19.92 -4.72 -18.62
C PRO A 10 18.49 -4.19 -18.40
N PRO A 11 17.56 -4.41 -19.36
CA PRO A 11 16.18 -4.02 -19.16
C PRO A 11 15.66 -4.63 -17.86
N MET A 12 14.94 -3.81 -17.07
CA MET A 12 14.41 -4.26 -15.77
C MET A 12 13.52 -5.48 -15.99
N PRO A 13 13.61 -6.51 -15.12
CA PRO A 13 12.80 -7.70 -15.27
C PRO A 13 11.32 -7.35 -15.11
N GLU A 14 10.49 -7.75 -16.08
CA GLU A 14 9.04 -7.71 -15.94
C GLU A 14 8.56 -8.87 -15.07
N TYR A 15 7.84 -8.56 -14.03
CA TYR A 15 7.22 -9.57 -13.17
C TYR A 15 5.82 -9.91 -13.65
N ARG A 16 5.38 -11.15 -13.46
CA ARG A 16 4.02 -11.59 -13.87
C ARG A 16 2.90 -10.71 -13.33
N HIS A 17 3.05 -10.15 -12.14
CA HIS A 17 2.03 -9.28 -11.55
C HIS A 17 1.96 -7.90 -12.21
N ASP A 18 3.01 -7.41 -12.86
CA ASP A 18 3.01 -6.15 -13.60
C ASP A 18 2.00 -6.19 -14.75
N GLN A 19 1.76 -7.39 -15.31
CA GLN A 19 0.80 -7.64 -16.39
C GLN A 19 -0.64 -7.84 -15.91
N ILE A 20 -0.89 -7.98 -14.60
CA ILE A 20 -2.23 -8.16 -14.05
C ILE A 20 -2.89 -6.78 -13.91
N VAL A 21 -3.97 -6.57 -14.67
CA VAL A 21 -4.75 -5.33 -14.69
C VAL A 21 -6.15 -5.54 -14.10
N PRO A 22 -6.76 -4.53 -13.47
CA PRO A 22 -8.13 -4.61 -12.94
C PRO A 22 -9.17 -4.87 -14.04
N PHE A 23 -9.04 -4.20 -15.18
CA PHE A 23 -9.99 -4.25 -16.30
C PHE A 23 -9.29 -4.68 -17.58
N LYS A 24 -9.51 -5.92 -18.01
CA LYS A 24 -8.80 -6.53 -19.15
C LYS A 24 -9.06 -5.82 -20.47
N ASP A 25 -10.26 -5.28 -20.65
CA ASP A 25 -10.70 -4.63 -21.90
C ASP A 25 -10.48 -3.12 -21.90
N SER A 26 -9.85 -2.58 -20.86
CA SER A 26 -9.56 -1.15 -20.77
C SER A 26 -8.26 -0.81 -21.51
N PRO A 27 -8.25 0.25 -22.35
CA PRO A 27 -7.02 0.71 -23.00
C PRO A 27 -6.10 1.49 -22.06
N LEU A 28 -6.53 1.78 -20.85
CA LEU A 28 -5.78 2.58 -19.89
C LEU A 28 -4.57 1.81 -19.31
N PRO A 29 -3.46 2.48 -19.01
CA PRO A 29 -2.36 1.89 -18.26
C PRO A 29 -2.82 1.33 -16.91
N LYS A 30 -2.18 0.27 -16.43
CA LYS A 30 -2.50 -0.39 -15.15
C LYS A 30 -2.69 0.60 -14.01
N LYS A 31 -1.81 1.58 -13.88
CA LYS A 31 -1.85 2.60 -12.83
C LYS A 31 -3.15 3.39 -12.82
N GLN A 32 -3.62 3.84 -13.99
CA GLN A 32 -4.88 4.57 -14.11
C GLN A 32 -6.08 3.68 -13.78
N GLN A 33 -6.09 2.44 -14.28
CA GLN A 33 -7.13 1.47 -13.93
C GLN A 33 -7.21 1.21 -12.43
N VAL A 34 -6.05 1.10 -11.76
CA VAL A 34 -5.97 0.92 -10.31
C VAL A 34 -6.53 2.14 -9.57
N ALA A 35 -6.14 3.36 -9.98
CA ALA A 35 -6.66 4.59 -9.39
C ALA A 35 -8.18 4.71 -9.54
N GLU A 36 -8.72 4.45 -10.74
CA GLU A 36 -10.17 4.46 -10.99
C GLU A 36 -10.89 3.41 -10.15
N MET A 37 -10.38 2.18 -10.11
CA MET A 37 -10.96 1.11 -9.29
C MET A 37 -11.07 1.53 -7.82
N PHE A 38 -9.99 2.05 -7.24
CA PHE A 38 -9.99 2.47 -5.84
C PHE A 38 -10.86 3.70 -5.59
N ASN A 39 -10.91 4.67 -6.52
CA ASN A 39 -11.82 5.80 -6.43
C ASN A 39 -13.29 5.34 -6.37
N HIS A 40 -13.69 4.36 -7.18
CA HIS A 40 -15.06 3.84 -7.19
C HIS A 40 -15.46 3.13 -5.90
N ILE A 41 -14.54 2.40 -5.27
CA ILE A 41 -14.85 1.63 -4.05
C ILE A 41 -14.51 2.37 -2.75
N ALA A 42 -13.92 3.57 -2.82
CA ALA A 42 -13.35 4.28 -1.69
C ALA A 42 -14.29 4.33 -0.47
N ASN A 43 -15.55 4.72 -0.66
CA ASN A 43 -16.55 4.84 0.43
C ASN A 43 -16.87 3.53 1.15
N ARG A 44 -16.60 2.38 0.53
CA ARG A 44 -16.88 1.04 1.08
C ARG A 44 -15.62 0.25 1.39
N TYR A 45 -14.47 0.79 1.02
CA TYR A 45 -13.18 0.07 1.05
C TYR A 45 -12.79 -0.36 2.46
N ASP A 46 -12.82 0.54 3.43
CA ASP A 46 -12.44 0.23 4.82
C ASP A 46 -13.36 -0.86 5.39
N PHE A 47 -14.67 -0.73 5.17
CA PHE A 47 -15.64 -1.75 5.58
C PHE A 47 -15.35 -3.10 4.92
N LEU A 48 -15.15 -3.11 3.59
CA LEU A 48 -14.86 -4.33 2.83
C LEU A 48 -13.57 -5.00 3.29
N ASN A 49 -12.51 -4.24 3.51
CA ASN A 49 -11.23 -4.78 3.97
C ASN A 49 -11.35 -5.42 5.36
N HIS A 50 -11.92 -4.70 6.33
CA HIS A 50 -12.07 -5.22 7.68
C HIS A 50 -13.04 -6.40 7.74
N PHE A 51 -14.13 -6.34 6.98
CA PHE A 51 -15.12 -7.40 6.97
C PHE A 51 -14.61 -8.67 6.25
N LEU A 52 -14.02 -8.53 5.06
CA LEU A 52 -13.48 -9.66 4.30
C LEU A 52 -12.24 -10.29 4.95
N SER A 53 -11.46 -9.50 5.70
CA SER A 53 -10.32 -10.02 6.45
C SER A 53 -10.72 -10.59 7.81
N GLY A 54 -11.98 -10.40 8.27
CA GLY A 54 -12.40 -10.73 9.63
C GLY A 54 -11.59 -9.99 10.70
N GLY A 55 -11.03 -8.79 10.37
CA GLY A 55 -10.17 -8.01 11.26
C GLY A 55 -8.71 -8.50 11.35
N VAL A 56 -8.36 -9.56 10.61
CA VAL A 56 -7.01 -10.13 10.61
C VAL A 56 -5.99 -9.15 10.00
N ASP A 57 -6.41 -8.28 9.08
CA ASP A 57 -5.59 -7.21 8.53
C ASP A 57 -5.01 -6.30 9.62
N ASN A 58 -5.82 -5.91 10.61
CA ASN A 58 -5.38 -5.12 11.76
C ASN A 58 -4.34 -5.85 12.63
N PHE A 59 -4.48 -7.16 12.81
CA PHE A 59 -3.49 -7.96 13.51
C PHE A 59 -2.14 -7.95 12.78
N TRP A 60 -2.15 -8.17 11.46
CA TRP A 60 -0.92 -8.16 10.66
C TRP A 60 -0.28 -6.77 10.57
N ARG A 61 -1.07 -5.70 10.43
CA ARG A 61 -0.55 -4.32 10.49
C ARG A 61 0.14 -4.05 11.82
N ARG A 62 -0.50 -4.39 12.97
CA ARG A 62 0.13 -4.24 14.29
C ARG A 62 1.41 -5.04 14.42
N ARG A 63 1.43 -6.25 13.89
CA ARG A 63 2.63 -7.10 13.91
C ARG A 63 3.76 -6.47 13.10
N ALA A 64 3.46 -5.99 11.89
CA ALA A 64 4.44 -5.34 11.03
C ALA A 64 4.99 -4.04 11.65
N ILE A 65 4.12 -3.19 12.24
CA ILE A 65 4.56 -1.96 12.92
C ILE A 65 5.53 -2.26 14.08
N ARG A 66 5.35 -3.37 14.80
CA ARG A 66 6.26 -3.76 15.90
C ARG A 66 7.71 -3.93 15.44
N GLU A 67 7.93 -4.33 14.19
CA GLU A 67 9.28 -4.45 13.63
C GLU A 67 9.98 -3.09 13.46
N LEU A 68 9.21 -1.97 13.47
CA LEU A 68 9.74 -0.62 13.42
C LEU A 68 10.03 -0.02 14.80
N VAL A 69 9.47 -0.59 15.89
CA VAL A 69 9.62 -0.04 17.25
C VAL A 69 11.09 0.13 17.68
N PRO A 70 12.01 -0.83 17.43
CA PRO A 70 13.41 -0.66 17.80
C PRO A 70 14.13 0.48 17.07
N LEU A 71 13.63 0.84 15.87
CA LEU A 71 14.19 1.93 15.05
C LEU A 71 13.82 3.31 15.59
N ARG A 72 12.66 3.44 16.29
CA ARG A 72 12.10 4.72 16.76
C ARG A 72 12.05 5.77 15.62
N PRO A 73 11.41 5.47 14.49
CA PRO A 73 11.44 6.35 13.33
C PRO A 73 10.72 7.67 13.64
N ARG A 74 11.35 8.79 13.30
CA ARG A 74 10.80 10.12 13.51
C ARG A 74 10.00 10.60 12.29
N VAL A 75 10.50 10.31 11.10
CA VAL A 75 9.87 10.71 9.83
C VAL A 75 9.58 9.45 9.00
N ILE A 76 8.30 9.22 8.71
CA ILE A 76 7.83 8.00 8.05
C ILE A 76 7.13 8.37 6.74
N LEU A 77 7.39 7.59 5.68
CA LEU A 77 6.63 7.61 4.43
C LEU A 77 5.80 6.34 4.33
N ASP A 78 4.51 6.48 4.07
CA ASP A 78 3.59 5.36 3.79
C ASP A 78 3.15 5.41 2.33
N ILE A 79 3.47 4.35 1.59
CA ILE A 79 3.20 4.22 0.15
C ILE A 79 1.91 3.44 -0.05
N ALA A 80 1.08 3.86 -1.03
CA ALA A 80 -0.26 3.33 -1.25
C ALA A 80 -1.08 3.36 0.05
N THR A 81 -1.09 4.53 0.67
CA THR A 81 -1.63 4.75 2.01
C THR A 81 -3.14 4.58 2.10
N GLY A 82 -3.85 4.70 0.97
CA GLY A 82 -5.30 4.60 0.89
C GLY A 82 -6.00 5.61 1.80
N THR A 83 -6.90 5.12 2.63
CA THR A 83 -7.63 5.93 3.62
C THR A 83 -6.84 6.21 4.91
N GLY A 84 -5.56 5.83 4.97
CA GLY A 84 -4.66 6.16 6.08
C GLY A 84 -4.76 5.28 7.32
N ASP A 85 -5.28 4.05 7.22
CA ASP A 85 -5.36 3.13 8.36
C ASP A 85 -4.00 2.82 8.99
N LEU A 86 -2.98 2.53 8.15
CA LEU A 86 -1.64 2.25 8.64
C LEU A 86 -1.00 3.48 9.30
N PRO A 87 -1.04 4.69 8.71
CA PRO A 87 -0.64 5.93 9.38
C PRO A 87 -1.27 6.16 10.75
N VAL A 88 -2.59 5.95 10.89
CA VAL A 88 -3.28 6.06 12.19
C VAL A 88 -2.70 5.10 13.22
N MET A 89 -2.43 3.86 12.82
CA MET A 89 -1.86 2.85 13.70
C MET A 89 -0.41 3.17 14.06
N MET A 90 0.40 3.64 13.10
CA MET A 90 1.79 4.05 13.34
C MET A 90 1.86 5.28 14.25
N ALA A 91 1.00 6.27 14.07
CA ALA A 91 0.91 7.44 14.95
C ALA A 91 0.73 7.03 16.42
N LYS A 92 -0.15 6.06 16.68
CA LYS A 92 -0.42 5.56 18.04
C LYS A 92 0.69 4.71 18.64
N GLN A 93 1.36 3.89 17.83
CA GLN A 93 2.31 2.89 18.32
C GLN A 93 3.77 3.37 18.32
N LEU A 94 4.16 4.22 17.37
CA LEU A 94 5.54 4.66 17.17
C LEU A 94 5.77 6.09 17.66
N GLN A 95 4.71 6.92 17.76
CA GLN A 95 4.77 8.34 18.15
C GLN A 95 5.83 9.11 17.35
N PRO A 96 5.79 9.06 16.01
CA PRO A 96 6.75 9.78 15.17
C PRO A 96 6.50 11.28 15.20
N GLU A 97 7.42 12.05 14.64
CA GLU A 97 7.27 13.51 14.48
C GLU A 97 6.42 13.85 13.26
N LYS A 98 6.47 13.01 12.23
CA LYS A 98 5.73 13.20 10.98
C LYS A 98 5.52 11.90 10.23
N ILE A 99 4.30 11.73 9.71
CA ILE A 99 3.96 10.68 8.75
C ILE A 99 3.48 11.38 7.47
N THR A 100 4.05 11.01 6.34
CA THR A 100 3.53 11.36 5.02
C THR A 100 2.97 10.11 4.36
N GLY A 101 1.71 10.13 3.95
CA GLY A 101 1.11 9.05 3.16
C GLY A 101 0.92 9.51 1.73
N ILE A 102 1.32 8.70 0.75
CA ILE A 102 1.06 8.94 -0.67
C ILE A 102 0.22 7.84 -1.28
N ASP A 103 -0.69 8.24 -2.18
CA ASP A 103 -1.54 7.32 -2.94
C ASP A 103 -1.88 7.94 -4.30
N ILE A 104 -2.17 7.11 -5.29
CA ILE A 104 -2.63 7.53 -6.63
C ILE A 104 -4.13 7.78 -6.68
N SER A 105 -4.89 7.33 -5.68
CA SER A 105 -6.35 7.46 -5.59
C SER A 105 -6.73 8.70 -4.79
N SER A 106 -7.15 9.74 -5.47
CA SER A 106 -7.63 10.99 -4.84
C SER A 106 -8.85 10.76 -3.93
N GLY A 107 -9.76 9.85 -4.33
CA GLY A 107 -10.94 9.50 -3.53
C GLY A 107 -10.59 8.84 -2.20
N MET A 108 -9.58 7.94 -2.19
CA MET A 108 -9.07 7.35 -0.94
C MET A 108 -8.44 8.40 -0.03
N LEU A 109 -7.61 9.27 -0.61
CA LEU A 109 -6.94 10.33 0.13
C LEU A 109 -7.91 11.33 0.75
N GLU A 110 -9.00 11.66 0.07
CA GLU A 110 -10.02 12.56 0.60
C GLU A 110 -10.68 11.98 1.86
N LEU A 111 -11.08 10.71 1.81
CA LEU A 111 -11.62 10.01 2.99
C LEU A 111 -10.57 9.90 4.10
N GLY A 112 -9.33 9.66 3.73
CA GLY A 112 -8.21 9.65 4.66
C GLY A 112 -8.01 10.98 5.37
N ARG A 113 -8.02 12.11 4.64
CA ARG A 113 -7.88 13.45 5.22
C ARG A 113 -9.03 13.76 6.20
N GLN A 114 -10.26 13.42 5.83
CA GLN A 114 -11.42 13.54 6.73
C GLN A 114 -11.24 12.70 7.99
N LYS A 115 -10.70 11.47 7.86
CA LYS A 115 -10.37 10.59 8.99
C LYS A 115 -9.28 11.20 9.87
N MET A 116 -8.19 11.74 9.29
CA MET A 116 -7.12 12.39 10.07
C MET A 116 -7.65 13.58 10.85
N ASN A 117 -8.45 14.44 10.23
CA ASN A 117 -9.08 15.60 10.88
C ASN A 117 -9.97 15.15 12.04
N LYS A 118 -10.89 14.19 11.81
CA LYS A 118 -11.78 13.65 12.85
C LYS A 118 -11.04 13.06 14.05
N LEU A 119 -9.83 12.52 13.84
CA LEU A 119 -8.98 11.92 14.88
C LEU A 119 -8.00 12.93 15.51
N GLY A 120 -7.95 14.17 15.04
CA GLY A 120 -6.98 15.19 15.48
C GLY A 120 -5.52 14.83 15.10
N LEU A 121 -5.33 14.13 13.99
CA LEU A 121 -4.02 13.67 13.51
C LEU A 121 -3.50 14.46 12.30
N ASP A 122 -4.22 15.45 11.82
CA ASP A 122 -3.92 16.25 10.62
C ASP A 122 -2.59 17.03 10.71
N SER A 123 -2.17 17.40 11.91
CA SER A 123 -0.86 18.00 12.15
C SER A 123 0.30 17.01 12.08
N LEU A 124 0.06 15.72 12.39
CA LEU A 124 1.05 14.66 12.43
C LEU A 124 1.11 13.86 11.13
N VAL A 125 -0.05 13.62 10.50
CA VAL A 125 -0.22 12.76 9.33
C VAL A 125 -0.70 13.59 8.15
N ARG A 126 0.16 13.76 7.14
CA ARG A 126 -0.18 14.42 5.88
C ARG A 126 -0.43 13.38 4.79
N LEU A 127 -1.59 13.44 4.15
CA LEU A 127 -1.95 12.59 3.02
C LEU A 127 -1.97 13.41 1.72
N GLN A 128 -1.25 12.95 0.69
CA GLN A 128 -1.13 13.65 -0.60
C GLN A 128 -1.08 12.67 -1.77
N GLU A 129 -1.43 13.15 -2.95
CA GLU A 129 -1.27 12.38 -4.17
C GLU A 129 0.21 12.13 -4.42
N GLY A 130 0.51 10.94 -4.91
CA GLY A 130 1.88 10.54 -5.25
C GLY A 130 1.93 9.15 -5.83
N ASP A 131 2.94 8.96 -6.68
CA ASP A 131 3.21 7.72 -7.38
C ASP A 131 4.38 6.98 -6.74
N SER A 132 4.19 5.71 -6.41
CA SER A 132 5.26 4.86 -5.86
C SER A 132 6.47 4.69 -6.78
N GLU A 133 6.30 4.91 -8.07
CA GLU A 133 7.36 4.77 -9.08
C GLU A 133 8.09 6.08 -9.39
N VAL A 134 7.58 7.21 -8.85
CA VAL A 134 8.19 8.54 -8.95
C VAL A 134 7.89 9.28 -7.65
N ILE A 135 8.67 9.01 -6.61
CA ILE A 135 8.47 9.59 -5.29
C ILE A 135 9.09 10.99 -5.25
N GLU A 136 8.26 12.03 -5.14
CA GLU A 136 8.65 13.44 -5.17
C GLU A 136 9.27 13.92 -3.85
N PHE A 137 10.21 13.14 -3.31
CA PHE A 137 10.99 13.50 -2.14
C PHE A 137 12.48 13.30 -2.41
N PRO A 138 13.37 14.09 -1.77
CA PRO A 138 14.81 13.91 -1.89
C PRO A 138 15.27 12.53 -1.40
N ASP A 139 16.46 12.12 -1.84
CA ASP A 139 17.14 10.93 -1.33
C ASP A 139 17.33 11.03 0.20
N ASN A 140 17.29 9.89 0.88
CA ASN A 140 17.60 9.81 2.32
C ASN A 140 16.72 10.72 3.20
N SER A 141 15.41 10.83 2.88
CA SER A 141 14.48 11.72 3.58
C SER A 141 13.76 11.07 4.76
N PHE A 142 13.58 9.75 4.75
CA PHE A 142 12.72 9.04 5.70
C PHE A 142 13.49 8.02 6.55
N ASP A 143 13.16 7.92 7.84
CA ASP A 143 13.71 6.92 8.75
C ASP A 143 13.08 5.54 8.50
N ALA A 144 11.82 5.51 8.08
CA ALA A 144 11.11 4.32 7.64
C ALA A 144 10.24 4.61 6.42
N VAL A 145 10.17 3.64 5.52
CA VAL A 145 9.22 3.61 4.40
C VAL A 145 8.34 2.38 4.57
N THR A 146 7.04 2.54 4.46
CA THR A 146 6.06 1.47 4.68
C THR A 146 5.15 1.31 3.48
N VAL A 147 4.70 0.09 3.22
CA VAL A 147 3.62 -0.21 2.29
C VAL A 147 2.84 -1.43 2.78
N ALA A 148 1.51 -1.31 2.89
CA ALA A 148 0.67 -2.42 3.30
C ALA A 148 -0.42 -2.69 2.25
N PHE A 149 -0.40 -3.93 1.69
CA PHE A 149 -1.37 -4.43 0.71
C PHE A 149 -1.44 -3.62 -0.60
N GLY A 150 -0.40 -2.82 -0.89
CA GLY A 150 -0.32 -1.94 -2.05
C GLY A 150 0.59 -2.42 -3.16
N VAL A 151 1.66 -3.15 -2.83
CA VAL A 151 2.76 -3.52 -3.75
C VAL A 151 2.27 -4.29 -4.98
N ARG A 152 1.27 -5.16 -4.82
CA ARG A 152 0.66 -5.93 -5.93
C ARG A 152 0.00 -5.05 -7.00
N ASN A 153 -0.32 -3.80 -6.68
CA ASN A 153 -0.99 -2.86 -7.58
C ASN A 153 -0.01 -1.97 -8.36
N PHE A 154 1.28 -2.01 -8.04
CA PHE A 154 2.28 -1.23 -8.77
C PHE A 154 2.32 -1.64 -10.25
N GLN A 155 2.50 -0.67 -11.13
CA GLN A 155 2.65 -0.93 -12.55
C GLN A 155 4.03 -1.52 -12.83
N ASN A 156 5.07 -0.97 -12.19
CA ASN A 156 6.43 -1.49 -12.23
C ASN A 156 6.94 -1.66 -10.79
N LEU A 157 6.98 -2.91 -10.32
CA LEU A 157 7.41 -3.25 -8.96
C LEU A 157 8.83 -2.82 -8.66
N GLU A 158 9.75 -3.14 -9.58
CA GLU A 158 11.19 -2.88 -9.39
C GLU A 158 11.44 -1.38 -9.20
N LYS A 159 10.82 -0.57 -10.08
CA LYS A 159 10.94 0.88 -10.01
C LYS A 159 10.37 1.44 -8.70
N GLY A 160 9.22 0.95 -8.26
CA GLY A 160 8.65 1.34 -6.98
C GLY A 160 9.56 0.99 -5.79
N LEU A 161 10.16 -0.21 -5.79
CA LEU A 161 11.09 -0.61 -4.74
C LEU A 161 12.38 0.24 -4.75
N GLN A 162 12.91 0.58 -5.94
CA GLN A 162 14.09 1.44 -6.08
C GLN A 162 13.82 2.85 -5.53
N GLU A 163 12.67 3.44 -5.84
CA GLU A 163 12.26 4.74 -5.31
C GLU A 163 12.09 4.72 -3.79
N MET A 164 11.47 3.67 -3.23
CA MET A 164 11.37 3.50 -1.78
C MET A 164 12.76 3.43 -1.12
N LEU A 165 13.70 2.70 -1.72
CA LEU A 165 15.07 2.62 -1.19
C LEU A 165 15.82 3.92 -1.36
N ARG A 166 15.60 4.68 -2.44
CA ARG A 166 16.23 5.98 -2.68
C ARG A 166 15.88 7.00 -1.60
N VAL A 167 14.60 7.08 -1.24
CA VAL A 167 14.14 8.05 -0.23
C VAL A 167 14.39 7.60 1.21
N LEU A 168 14.74 6.34 1.41
CA LEU A 168 15.05 5.78 2.73
C LEU A 168 16.46 6.18 3.17
N LYS A 169 16.61 6.66 4.40
CA LYS A 169 17.92 7.00 4.99
C LYS A 169 18.78 5.76 5.18
N PRO A 170 20.12 5.88 5.11
CA PRO A 170 21.01 4.82 5.55
C PRO A 170 20.68 4.38 6.98
N GLY A 171 20.54 3.07 7.20
CA GLY A 171 20.11 2.50 8.48
C GLY A 171 18.61 2.54 8.74
N GLY A 172 17.82 3.15 7.85
CA GLY A 172 16.36 3.13 7.89
C GLY A 172 15.78 1.74 7.57
N LYS A 173 14.47 1.58 7.73
CA LYS A 173 13.77 0.31 7.44
C LYS A 173 12.69 0.48 6.41
N LEU A 174 12.71 -0.40 5.40
CA LEU A 174 11.58 -0.63 4.49
C LEU A 174 10.70 -1.75 5.05
N MET A 175 9.42 -1.47 5.30
CA MET A 175 8.43 -2.44 5.77
C MET A 175 7.40 -2.71 4.67
N ILE A 176 7.35 -3.93 4.18
CA ILE A 176 6.37 -4.39 3.19
C ILE A 176 5.47 -5.43 3.84
N LEU A 177 4.18 -5.15 3.89
CA LEU A 177 3.15 -6.09 4.31
C LEU A 177 2.27 -6.44 3.10
N GLU A 178 2.34 -7.70 2.65
CA GLU A 178 1.57 -8.14 1.48
C GLU A 178 1.08 -9.58 1.64
N PHE A 179 -0.03 -9.89 0.97
CA PHE A 179 -0.55 -11.26 0.95
C PHE A 179 0.36 -12.16 0.11
N SER A 180 0.72 -13.30 0.68
CA SER A 180 1.40 -14.36 -0.05
C SER A 180 0.43 -15.52 -0.34
N LYS A 181 0.74 -16.33 -1.35
CA LYS A 181 -0.01 -17.56 -1.59
C LYS A 181 0.13 -18.46 -0.36
N PRO A 182 -0.98 -18.97 0.21
CA PRO A 182 -0.89 -19.90 1.33
C PRO A 182 -0.11 -21.16 0.91
N GLY A 183 0.79 -21.60 1.77
CA GLY A 183 1.54 -22.85 1.58
C GLY A 183 0.63 -24.08 1.47
N LYS A 184 1.21 -25.28 1.35
CA LYS A 184 0.45 -26.54 1.36
C LYS A 184 -0.04 -26.82 2.78
N GLY A 185 -1.35 -27.18 2.94
CA GLY A 185 -1.92 -27.55 4.25
C GLY A 185 -3.42 -27.30 4.35
N VAL A 186 -4.01 -27.69 5.49
CA VAL A 186 -5.45 -27.54 5.76
C VAL A 186 -5.91 -26.08 5.68
N PHE A 187 -5.12 -25.16 6.19
CA PHE A 187 -5.39 -23.71 6.10
C PHE A 187 -5.46 -23.21 4.66
N SER A 188 -4.63 -23.76 3.76
CA SER A 188 -4.68 -23.45 2.33
C SER A 188 -5.99 -23.88 1.71
N LEU A 189 -6.51 -25.06 2.10
CA LEU A 189 -7.78 -25.58 1.62
C LEU A 189 -8.95 -24.71 2.10
N LEU A 190 -9.02 -24.39 3.39
CA LEU A 190 -10.04 -23.53 3.97
C LEU A 190 -10.02 -22.12 3.36
N TYR A 191 -8.85 -21.55 3.16
CA TYR A 191 -8.68 -20.25 2.51
C TYR A 191 -9.13 -20.25 1.04
N LYS A 192 -8.84 -21.33 0.29
CA LYS A 192 -9.34 -21.50 -1.09
C LYS A 192 -10.87 -21.62 -1.14
N ILE A 193 -11.47 -22.36 -0.20
CA ILE A 193 -12.93 -22.48 -0.10
C ILE A 193 -13.54 -21.10 0.21
N TYR A 194 -12.98 -20.38 1.18
CA TYR A 194 -13.38 -19.02 1.52
C TYR A 194 -13.33 -18.08 0.30
N LEU A 195 -12.18 -18.01 -0.38
CA LEU A 195 -12.01 -17.15 -1.57
C LEU A 195 -12.91 -17.55 -2.74
N ARG A 196 -13.17 -18.85 -2.92
CA ARG A 196 -13.95 -19.36 -4.07
C ARG A 196 -15.45 -19.22 -3.86
N HIS A 197 -15.94 -19.39 -2.63
CA HIS A 197 -17.36 -19.52 -2.36
C HIS A 197 -17.94 -18.43 -1.46
N ILE A 198 -17.19 -17.90 -0.51
CA ILE A 198 -17.68 -16.95 0.50
C ILE A 198 -17.39 -15.50 0.06
N ALA A 199 -16.14 -15.18 -0.20
CA ALA A 199 -15.74 -13.81 -0.53
C ALA A 199 -16.47 -13.20 -1.75
N PRO A 200 -16.69 -13.93 -2.88
CA PRO A 200 -17.43 -13.39 -4.01
C PRO A 200 -18.90 -13.12 -3.71
N ARG A 201 -19.57 -13.98 -2.89
CA ARG A 201 -20.97 -13.76 -2.50
C ARG A 201 -21.12 -12.53 -1.62
N ILE A 202 -20.21 -12.37 -0.66
CA ILE A 202 -20.16 -11.19 0.21
C ILE A 202 -19.86 -9.94 -0.64
N GLY A 203 -18.88 -10.01 -1.54
CA GLY A 203 -18.53 -8.93 -2.44
C GLY A 203 -19.73 -8.46 -3.28
N LYS A 204 -20.51 -9.38 -3.84
CA LYS A 204 -21.74 -9.06 -4.59
C LYS A 204 -22.81 -8.37 -3.75
N ILE A 205 -23.03 -8.83 -2.52
CA ILE A 205 -24.02 -8.23 -1.61
C ILE A 205 -23.62 -6.81 -1.22
N VAL A 206 -22.34 -6.58 -0.94
CA VAL A 206 -21.84 -5.30 -0.44
C VAL A 206 -21.55 -4.28 -1.56
N SER A 207 -21.10 -4.73 -2.73
CA SER A 207 -20.81 -3.85 -3.86
C SER A 207 -22.06 -3.36 -4.60
N GLY A 208 -23.19 -4.03 -4.41
CA GLY A 208 -24.45 -3.68 -5.09
C GLY A 208 -24.44 -3.97 -6.60
N ASN A 209 -23.39 -4.59 -7.14
CA ASN A 209 -23.30 -5.00 -8.54
C ASN A 209 -23.55 -6.50 -8.64
N ALA A 210 -24.74 -6.86 -9.13
CA ALA A 210 -25.04 -8.14 -9.73
C ALA A 210 -24.63 -8.04 -11.22
N ALA A 211 -23.38 -8.25 -11.54
CA ALA A 211 -22.91 -8.51 -12.89
C ALA A 211 -21.64 -9.36 -12.78
#